data_04977ed17b054231601f847a462f42d3
#
_entry.id   04977ed17b054231601f847a462f42d3
#
_cell.length_a   1.000
_cell.length_b   1.000
_cell.length_c   1.000
_cell.angle_alpha   90.00
_cell.angle_beta   90.00
_cell.angle_gamma   90.00
#
_symmetry.space_group_name_H-M   'P 1'
#
loop_
_entity.id
_entity.type
_entity.pdbx_description
1 polymer ?
#
loop_
_entity_poly.entity_id
_entity_poly.type
_entity_poly.pdbx_seq_one_letter_code
_entity_poly.pdbx_strand_id
1 'polypeptide(L)'
;MGYEKSPRPLARGGSPQRVRLVHGDNRGYGVTMSPQVFENLSDLSRLPWFDLHDGRLVVSDQSVAPVIDMHTHIALAYLLPMRVDLYRATPHTEHYLPACCRIDFEVYQNKNFTPAALSTLKRDLTLGSLSRGGMRATHTVPNLVREMDELGIVHSVLLPIELPYISKNAVHALDAARREPKVISFGSVHPIVDRVGTRLDEQAHAGARGVKVHPAVQLIMPDHPRAMALYRHCGARNLPVLLHCGPVGIELQSGRRRTQVALYEKPIAEEPRTTFVLGHAGALQMEQALDLACRYPNVWLELSGQSLANVRTILERADPERVVYGSDCPFYHQAIGIAKVLMATVGREHLRAKVLYQNAARLLGLQRSRHNA
;
A
#
# COMPACT_ATOMS: atom_id res chain seq x y z
N MET A 1 -9.43 65.57 -1.27
CA MET A 1 -10.32 64.91 -0.28
C MET A 1 -10.66 63.53 -0.86
N GLY A 2 -9.89 62.53 -0.50
CA GLY A 2 -10.08 61.13 -0.93
C GLY A 2 -10.34 60.28 0.29
N TYR A 3 -11.48 59.59 0.33
CA TYR A 3 -11.83 58.67 1.39
C TYR A 3 -11.23 57.30 1.11
N GLU A 4 -10.25 56.89 1.88
CA GLU A 4 -9.77 55.51 1.96
C GLU A 4 -10.84 54.65 2.67
N LYS A 5 -11.30 53.59 1.95
CA LYS A 5 -12.13 52.54 2.57
C LYS A 5 -11.20 51.44 3.07
N SER A 6 -11.10 51.28 4.37
CA SER A 6 -10.46 50.12 5.03
C SER A 6 -11.20 48.81 4.71
N PRO A 7 -10.51 47.68 4.55
CA PRO A 7 -11.13 46.38 4.30
C PRO A 7 -11.78 45.84 5.59
N ARG A 8 -12.98 45.26 5.46
CA ARG A 8 -13.68 44.53 6.51
C ARG A 8 -12.95 43.22 6.85
N PRO A 9 -12.91 42.80 8.12
CA PRO A 9 -12.31 41.55 8.51
C PRO A 9 -13.14 40.36 8.00
N LEU A 10 -12.45 39.37 7.45
CA LEU A 10 -12.99 38.06 7.03
C LEU A 10 -13.58 37.34 8.25
N ALA A 11 -14.78 36.81 8.08
CA ALA A 11 -15.49 36.02 9.09
C ALA A 11 -14.64 34.80 9.52
N ARG A 12 -14.54 34.62 10.83
CA ARG A 12 -13.89 33.47 11.45
C ARG A 12 -14.61 32.19 11.01
N GLY A 13 -13.84 31.28 10.43
CA GLY A 13 -14.29 29.95 10.00
C GLY A 13 -14.90 29.19 11.19
N GLY A 14 -16.11 28.67 10.98
CA GLY A 14 -16.74 27.74 11.91
C GLY A 14 -15.90 26.48 12.06
N SER A 15 -15.79 25.96 13.27
CA SER A 15 -15.13 24.69 13.57
C SER A 15 -15.77 23.57 12.72
N PRO A 16 -14.99 22.67 12.10
CA PRO A 16 -15.52 21.58 11.31
C PRO A 16 -16.40 20.68 12.19
N GLN A 17 -17.65 20.47 11.79
CA GLN A 17 -18.56 19.55 12.49
C GLN A 17 -18.01 18.13 12.37
N ARG A 18 -17.69 17.51 13.52
CA ARG A 18 -17.31 16.09 13.59
C ARG A 18 -18.48 15.20 13.16
N VAL A 19 -18.21 14.22 12.34
CA VAL A 19 -19.19 13.18 11.98
C VAL A 19 -19.54 12.39 13.22
N ARG A 20 -20.80 12.46 13.68
CA ARG A 20 -21.28 11.64 14.82
C ARG A 20 -21.58 10.23 14.31
N LEU A 21 -20.94 9.24 14.93
CA LEU A 21 -21.38 7.85 14.83
C LEU A 21 -22.66 7.71 15.69
N VAL A 22 -23.80 7.49 15.04
CA VAL A 22 -25.05 7.24 15.76
C VAL A 22 -25.07 5.74 16.11
N HIS A 23 -24.99 5.41 17.41
CA HIS A 23 -25.28 4.08 17.91
C HIS A 23 -26.80 3.86 17.83
N GLY A 24 -27.23 3.07 16.88
CA GLY A 24 -28.60 2.62 16.80
C GLY A 24 -28.76 1.28 17.54
N ASP A 25 -29.87 1.11 18.23
CA ASP A 25 -30.26 -0.10 18.96
C ASP A 25 -30.28 -1.35 18.07
N ASN A 26 -29.94 -2.44 18.69
CA ASN A 26 -29.73 -3.83 18.34
C ASN A 26 -30.69 -4.48 17.30
N ARG A 27 -30.83 -3.92 16.09
CA ARG A 27 -31.43 -4.61 14.92
C ARG A 27 -30.89 -4.04 13.61
N GLY A 28 -29.92 -4.73 13.02
CA GLY A 28 -29.48 -4.49 11.65
C GLY A 28 -28.65 -3.20 11.50
N TYR A 29 -27.35 -3.29 11.47
CA TYR A 29 -26.44 -2.17 11.22
C TYR A 29 -26.59 -1.65 9.77
N GLY A 30 -27.60 -0.84 9.56
CA GLY A 30 -27.72 0.00 8.39
C GLY A 30 -27.25 1.41 8.71
N VAL A 31 -25.96 1.61 8.93
CA VAL A 31 -25.38 2.96 8.90
C VAL A 31 -25.30 3.37 7.43
N THR A 32 -26.32 4.03 6.94
CA THR A 32 -26.26 4.76 5.67
C THR A 32 -25.30 5.92 5.85
N MET A 33 -24.00 5.62 5.75
CA MET A 33 -22.98 6.65 5.68
C MET A 33 -23.12 7.32 4.31
N SER A 34 -23.38 8.62 4.28
CA SER A 34 -23.35 9.47 3.10
C SER A 34 -22.07 9.17 2.28
N PRO A 35 -22.10 9.36 0.95
CA PRO A 35 -20.92 9.12 0.13
C PRO A 35 -19.70 9.80 0.77
N GLN A 36 -18.65 9.01 1.03
CA GLN A 36 -17.49 9.46 1.80
C GLN A 36 -16.53 10.18 0.86
N VAL A 37 -16.83 11.44 0.63
CA VAL A 37 -16.03 12.33 -0.18
C VAL A 37 -15.41 13.40 0.71
N PHE A 38 -14.10 13.56 0.57
CA PHE A 38 -13.29 14.55 1.27
C PHE A 38 -12.67 15.48 0.25
N GLU A 39 -12.70 16.78 0.47
CA GLU A 39 -12.17 17.76 -0.48
C GLU A 39 -10.63 17.76 -0.52
N ASN A 40 -10.00 17.29 0.56
CA ASN A 40 -8.56 17.12 0.67
C ASN A 40 -8.22 16.09 1.77
N LEU A 41 -6.94 15.76 1.90
CA LEU A 41 -6.46 14.79 2.89
C LEU A 41 -6.77 15.22 4.34
N SER A 42 -6.63 16.50 4.66
CA SER A 42 -6.86 17.01 6.02
C SER A 42 -8.30 16.85 6.49
N ASP A 43 -9.25 16.75 5.56
CA ASP A 43 -10.66 16.50 5.87
C ASP A 43 -10.91 15.12 6.51
N LEU A 44 -9.95 14.19 6.44
CA LEU A 44 -10.03 12.93 7.18
C LEU A 44 -10.05 13.14 8.70
N SER A 45 -9.60 14.30 9.20
CA SER A 45 -9.73 14.69 10.61
C SER A 45 -11.18 14.84 11.08
N ARG A 46 -12.16 14.87 10.16
CA ARG A 46 -13.60 14.80 10.51
C ARG A 46 -14.03 13.40 10.95
N LEU A 47 -13.25 12.36 10.63
CA LEU A 47 -13.47 11.01 11.12
C LEU A 47 -13.00 10.91 12.58
N PRO A 48 -13.67 10.11 13.42
CA PRO A 48 -13.42 10.10 14.87
C PRO A 48 -12.03 9.59 15.27
N TRP A 49 -11.31 8.95 14.37
CA TRP A 49 -10.00 8.34 14.62
C TRP A 49 -8.81 9.24 14.34
N PHE A 50 -9.04 10.39 13.70
CA PHE A 50 -7.99 11.28 13.23
C PHE A 50 -8.13 12.69 13.82
N ASP A 51 -6.99 13.35 13.98
CA ASP A 51 -6.87 14.76 14.30
C ASP A 51 -5.80 15.44 13.42
N LEU A 52 -5.68 16.77 13.55
CA LEU A 52 -4.63 17.53 12.88
C LEU A 52 -3.68 18.11 13.94
N HIS A 53 -2.39 17.74 13.86
CA HIS A 53 -1.32 18.35 14.64
C HIS A 53 -0.36 19.08 13.69
N ASP A 54 -0.21 20.39 13.87
CA ASP A 54 0.64 21.25 13.02
C ASP A 54 0.34 21.07 11.51
N GLY A 55 -0.96 20.91 11.18
CA GLY A 55 -1.44 20.71 9.81
C GLY A 55 -1.19 19.29 9.26
N ARG A 56 -0.68 18.36 10.05
CA ARG A 56 -0.48 16.96 9.70
C ARG A 56 -1.56 16.09 10.28
N LEU A 57 -2.00 15.11 9.51
CA LEU A 57 -3.01 14.16 9.93
C LEU A 57 -2.37 13.11 10.86
N VAL A 58 -2.93 12.93 12.04
CA VAL A 58 -2.49 11.96 13.04
C VAL A 58 -3.62 11.04 13.45
N VAL A 59 -3.30 9.79 13.79
CA VAL A 59 -4.24 8.90 14.47
C VAL A 59 -4.28 9.29 15.94
N SER A 60 -5.45 9.75 16.40
CA SER A 60 -5.67 10.21 17.79
C SER A 60 -6.42 9.20 18.65
N ASP A 61 -7.10 8.23 18.05
CA ASP A 61 -7.86 7.20 18.76
C ASP A 61 -6.97 6.00 19.11
N GLN A 62 -6.73 5.79 20.40
CA GLN A 62 -5.95 4.67 20.90
C GLN A 62 -6.61 3.29 20.66
N SER A 63 -7.90 3.24 20.30
CA SER A 63 -8.57 1.99 19.91
C SER A 63 -8.15 1.49 18.53
N VAL A 64 -7.45 2.30 17.74
CA VAL A 64 -6.81 1.85 16.51
C VAL A 64 -5.65 0.93 16.90
N ALA A 65 -5.75 -0.33 16.52
CA ALA A 65 -4.69 -1.30 16.79
C ALA A 65 -3.38 -0.83 16.13
N PRO A 66 -2.20 -1.24 16.65
CA PRO A 66 -0.96 -0.98 15.93
C PRO A 66 -1.09 -1.48 14.49
N VAL A 67 -0.51 -0.74 13.55
CA VAL A 67 -0.68 -0.99 12.12
C VAL A 67 0.62 -1.53 11.52
N ILE A 68 0.51 -2.54 10.64
CA ILE A 68 1.58 -2.94 9.71
C ILE A 68 1.10 -2.62 8.29
N ASP A 69 1.85 -1.79 7.59
CA ASP A 69 1.60 -1.46 6.19
C ASP A 69 2.37 -2.45 5.29
N MET A 70 1.63 -3.34 4.63
CA MET A 70 2.20 -4.41 3.79
C MET A 70 2.61 -3.95 2.39
N HIS A 71 2.36 -2.67 2.03
CA HIS A 71 2.61 -2.20 0.67
C HIS A 71 3.10 -0.76 0.65
N THR A 72 4.43 -0.60 0.70
CA THR A 72 5.06 0.71 0.61
C THR A 72 6.25 0.69 -0.35
N HIS A 73 6.61 1.86 -0.84
CA HIS A 73 7.79 2.07 -1.66
C HIS A 73 8.57 3.29 -1.16
N ILE A 74 9.89 3.23 -1.27
CA ILE A 74 10.76 4.41 -1.28
C ILE A 74 11.11 4.74 -2.74
N ALA A 75 11.90 5.76 -2.99
CA ALA A 75 12.30 6.08 -4.36
C ALA A 75 12.84 4.83 -5.08
N LEU A 76 12.31 4.57 -6.28
CA LEU A 76 12.71 3.44 -7.12
C LEU A 76 13.51 3.95 -8.33
N ALA A 77 14.54 3.22 -8.72
CA ALA A 77 15.37 3.53 -9.89
C ALA A 77 15.36 2.34 -10.85
N TYR A 78 15.00 2.57 -12.12
CA TYR A 78 14.86 1.49 -13.10
C TYR A 78 15.96 1.48 -14.15
N LEU A 79 16.19 2.61 -14.84
CA LEU A 79 17.09 2.69 -15.99
C LEU A 79 18.46 3.25 -15.65
N LEU A 80 18.59 3.94 -14.52
CA LEU A 80 19.83 4.55 -14.04
C LEU A 80 20.05 4.18 -12.58
N PRO A 81 21.28 4.25 -12.07
CA PRO A 81 21.56 4.11 -10.63
C PRO A 81 20.75 5.08 -9.79
N MET A 82 20.41 4.68 -8.56
CA MET A 82 19.75 5.53 -7.58
C MET A 82 20.53 6.84 -7.40
N ARG A 83 19.85 7.96 -7.57
CA ARG A 83 20.42 9.32 -7.42
C ARG A 83 19.82 10.08 -6.24
N VAL A 84 18.70 9.59 -5.70
CA VAL A 84 18.06 10.14 -4.51
C VAL A 84 18.85 9.69 -3.28
N ASP A 85 19.11 10.62 -2.38
CA ASP A 85 19.57 10.27 -1.04
C ASP A 85 18.39 9.75 -0.22
N LEU A 86 18.32 8.43 -0.08
CA LEU A 86 17.23 7.73 0.61
C LEU A 86 17.15 8.02 2.12
N TYR A 87 18.18 8.64 2.69
CA TYR A 87 18.24 8.96 4.12
C TYR A 87 18.12 10.45 4.41
N ARG A 88 17.87 11.25 3.40
CA ARG A 88 17.62 12.69 3.55
C ARG A 88 16.20 12.94 4.03
N ALA A 89 16.04 13.59 5.18
CA ALA A 89 14.74 14.13 5.60
C ALA A 89 14.35 15.35 4.76
N THR A 90 13.09 15.45 4.38
CA THR A 90 12.50 16.62 3.73
C THR A 90 11.28 17.11 4.54
N PRO A 91 10.81 18.36 4.37
CA PRO A 91 9.71 18.90 5.16
C PRO A 91 8.42 18.07 5.09
N HIS A 92 8.14 17.47 3.93
CA HIS A 92 6.98 16.63 3.68
C HIS A 92 7.29 15.57 2.62
N THR A 93 6.44 14.55 2.52
CA THR A 93 6.41 13.61 1.39
C THR A 93 5.48 14.15 0.32
N GLU A 94 5.93 14.18 -0.92
CA GLU A 94 5.08 14.49 -2.07
C GLU A 94 4.43 13.19 -2.57
N HIS A 95 3.21 12.91 -2.13
CA HIS A 95 2.46 11.75 -2.65
C HIS A 95 2.03 11.99 -4.08
N TYR A 96 2.02 10.92 -4.90
CA TYR A 96 1.57 11.02 -6.29
C TYR A 96 0.10 11.46 -6.40
N LEU A 97 -0.79 11.01 -5.49
CA LEU A 97 -2.08 11.64 -5.27
C LEU A 97 -1.88 12.79 -4.28
N PRO A 98 -1.87 14.06 -4.75
CA PRO A 98 -1.60 15.20 -3.90
C PRO A 98 -2.61 15.34 -2.75
N ALA A 99 -2.13 15.77 -1.58
CA ALA A 99 -2.95 15.96 -0.39
C ALA A 99 -4.11 16.95 -0.59
N CYS A 100 -3.99 17.89 -1.53
CA CYS A 100 -5.05 18.85 -1.89
C CYS A 100 -6.11 18.29 -2.86
N CYS A 101 -5.93 17.07 -3.38
CA CYS A 101 -6.94 16.45 -4.24
C CYS A 101 -8.14 15.97 -3.44
N ARG A 102 -9.31 16.06 -4.09
CA ARG A 102 -10.54 15.43 -3.61
C ARG A 102 -10.35 13.93 -3.54
N ILE A 103 -10.82 13.32 -2.46
CA ILE A 103 -10.71 11.89 -2.18
C ILE A 103 -12.11 11.32 -2.07
N ASP A 104 -12.49 10.48 -3.03
CA ASP A 104 -13.73 9.72 -3.03
C ASP A 104 -13.41 8.27 -2.63
N PHE A 105 -13.95 7.81 -1.52
CA PHE A 105 -13.74 6.45 -1.02
C PHE A 105 -14.55 5.39 -1.77
N GLU A 106 -15.58 5.79 -2.51
CA GLU A 106 -16.44 4.85 -3.25
C GLU A 106 -15.84 4.39 -4.58
N VAL A 107 -14.71 4.98 -4.99
CA VAL A 107 -14.03 4.57 -6.22
C VAL A 107 -12.67 3.92 -5.93
N TYR A 108 -12.17 3.13 -6.89
CA TYR A 108 -10.78 2.69 -6.87
C TYR A 108 -9.87 3.92 -6.88
N GLN A 109 -8.86 3.93 -6.01
CA GLN A 109 -8.12 5.14 -5.62
C GLN A 109 -7.52 5.91 -6.79
N ASN A 110 -7.09 5.22 -7.85
CA ASN A 110 -6.57 5.88 -9.06
C ASN A 110 -7.58 6.79 -9.77
N LYS A 111 -8.88 6.61 -9.53
CA LYS A 111 -9.91 7.49 -10.11
C LYS A 111 -9.96 8.87 -9.44
N ASN A 112 -9.28 9.04 -8.32
CA ASN A 112 -9.14 10.34 -7.65
C ASN A 112 -8.05 11.23 -8.25
N PHE A 113 -7.18 10.68 -9.12
CA PHE A 113 -6.18 11.50 -9.80
C PHE A 113 -6.81 12.50 -10.75
N THR A 114 -6.45 13.76 -10.60
CA THR A 114 -6.71 14.75 -11.65
C THR A 114 -5.82 14.47 -12.87
N PRO A 115 -6.20 14.94 -14.08
CA PRO A 115 -5.35 14.79 -15.28
C PRO A 115 -3.92 15.36 -15.08
N ALA A 116 -3.79 16.46 -14.34
CA ALA A 116 -2.51 17.09 -14.02
C ALA A 116 -1.65 16.20 -13.10
N ALA A 117 -2.23 15.70 -12.00
CA ALA A 117 -1.56 14.79 -11.07
C ALA A 117 -1.14 13.50 -11.77
N LEU A 118 -2.00 12.92 -12.61
CA LEU A 118 -1.68 11.73 -13.40
C LEU A 118 -0.53 11.97 -14.40
N SER A 119 -0.50 13.13 -15.04
CA SER A 119 0.61 13.53 -15.93
C SER A 119 1.93 13.64 -15.16
N THR A 120 1.91 14.25 -13.97
CA THR A 120 3.08 14.39 -13.09
C THR A 120 3.58 13.01 -12.63
N LEU A 121 2.70 12.12 -12.18
CA LEU A 121 3.02 10.74 -11.82
C LEU A 121 3.70 10.02 -12.99
N LYS A 122 3.11 10.03 -14.17
CA LYS A 122 3.68 9.35 -15.36
C LYS A 122 5.07 9.89 -15.71
N ARG A 123 5.24 11.21 -15.65
CA ARG A 123 6.54 11.86 -15.90
C ARG A 123 7.57 11.45 -14.85
N ASP A 124 7.22 11.46 -13.56
CA ASP A 124 8.15 11.08 -12.49
C ASP A 124 8.53 9.60 -12.58
N LEU A 125 7.59 8.70 -12.82
CA LEU A 125 7.87 7.28 -12.97
C LEU A 125 8.76 6.96 -14.18
N THR A 126 8.67 7.73 -15.26
CA THR A 126 9.46 7.50 -16.49
C THR A 126 10.77 8.27 -16.50
N LEU A 127 10.71 9.59 -16.33
CA LEU A 127 11.86 10.50 -16.47
C LEU A 127 12.49 10.88 -15.12
N GLY A 128 11.78 10.73 -14.02
CA GLY A 128 12.25 11.15 -12.70
C GLY A 128 13.54 10.47 -12.26
N SER A 129 13.85 9.24 -12.75
CA SER A 129 15.14 8.58 -12.50
C SER A 129 16.34 9.30 -13.13
N LEU A 130 16.11 10.21 -14.07
CA LEU A 130 17.16 11.02 -14.69
C LEU A 130 17.60 12.20 -13.81
N SER A 131 16.82 12.56 -12.78
CA SER A 131 17.04 13.72 -11.92
C SER A 131 17.29 13.31 -10.47
N ARG A 132 17.88 14.23 -9.69
CA ARG A 132 18.02 14.13 -8.22
C ARG A 132 16.85 14.79 -7.50
N GLY A 133 15.99 15.50 -8.20
CA GLY A 133 14.84 16.24 -7.71
C GLY A 133 13.52 15.55 -8.07
N GLY A 134 12.43 16.32 -7.98
CA GLY A 134 11.07 15.84 -8.22
C GLY A 134 10.49 15.14 -6.99
N MET A 135 9.29 14.61 -7.15
CA MET A 135 8.52 13.98 -6.06
C MET A 135 9.31 12.85 -5.38
N ARG A 136 10.00 12.03 -6.17
CA ARG A 136 10.79 10.89 -5.65
C ARG A 136 11.94 11.30 -4.71
N ALA A 137 12.43 12.55 -4.77
CA ALA A 137 13.44 13.05 -3.84
C ALA A 137 12.91 13.16 -2.40
N THR A 138 11.59 13.09 -2.22
CA THR A 138 10.91 13.07 -0.93
C THR A 138 10.48 11.66 -0.48
N HIS A 139 10.60 10.65 -1.36
CA HIS A 139 10.26 9.25 -1.06
C HIS A 139 11.43 8.58 -0.36
N THR A 140 11.72 9.02 0.85
CA THR A 140 12.89 8.65 1.65
C THR A 140 12.51 7.93 2.94
N VAL A 141 13.45 7.23 3.54
CA VAL A 141 13.22 6.47 4.78
C VAL A 141 12.77 7.38 5.94
N PRO A 142 13.45 8.54 6.22
CA PRO A 142 13.01 9.41 7.31
C PRO A 142 11.60 9.98 7.12
N ASN A 143 11.21 10.26 5.88
CA ASN A 143 9.87 10.76 5.59
C ASN A 143 8.81 9.69 5.80
N LEU A 144 9.07 8.46 5.34
CA LEU A 144 8.18 7.32 5.58
C LEU A 144 8.01 7.08 7.09
N VAL A 145 9.10 7.05 7.85
CA VAL A 145 9.07 6.81 9.31
C VAL A 145 8.29 7.91 10.03
N ARG A 146 8.44 9.17 9.64
CA ARG A 146 7.66 10.27 10.20
C ARG A 146 6.16 10.07 10.02
N GLU A 147 5.70 9.72 8.82
CA GLU A 147 4.28 9.45 8.56
C GLU A 147 3.78 8.19 9.29
N MET A 148 4.63 7.17 9.41
CA MET A 148 4.33 6.00 10.23
C MET A 148 4.08 6.38 11.69
N ASP A 149 4.90 7.26 12.26
CA ASP A 149 4.75 7.74 13.65
C ASP A 149 3.45 8.52 13.84
N GLU A 150 3.11 9.38 12.88
CA GLU A 150 1.86 10.16 12.88
C GLU A 150 0.61 9.24 12.83
N LEU A 151 0.72 8.07 12.20
CA LEU A 151 -0.41 7.16 11.96
C LEU A 151 -0.42 5.89 12.82
N GLY A 152 0.49 5.75 13.78
CA GLY A 152 0.60 4.55 14.62
C GLY A 152 1.02 3.30 13.86
N ILE A 153 1.70 3.46 12.72
CA ILE A 153 2.24 2.35 11.93
C ILE A 153 3.56 1.90 12.57
N VAL A 154 3.59 0.67 13.05
CA VAL A 154 4.77 0.11 13.71
C VAL A 154 5.78 -0.52 12.74
N HIS A 155 5.28 -1.02 11.61
CA HIS A 155 6.14 -1.51 10.52
C HIS A 155 5.56 -1.16 9.15
N SER A 156 6.44 -0.79 8.21
CA SER A 156 6.13 -0.68 6.78
C SER A 156 6.99 -1.64 5.96
N VAL A 157 6.37 -2.35 5.04
CA VAL A 157 7.03 -3.32 4.16
C VAL A 157 7.38 -2.66 2.84
N LEU A 158 8.68 -2.49 2.59
CA LEU A 158 9.18 -2.00 1.31
C LEU A 158 9.11 -3.08 0.24
N LEU A 159 8.53 -2.74 -0.89
CA LEU A 159 8.33 -3.61 -2.03
C LEU A 159 9.19 -3.14 -3.23
N PRO A 160 10.47 -3.51 -3.29
CA PRO A 160 11.33 -3.17 -4.42
C PRO A 160 10.86 -3.89 -5.70
N ILE A 161 11.13 -3.26 -6.84
CA ILE A 161 10.83 -3.84 -8.16
C ILE A 161 12.12 -3.82 -8.98
N GLU A 162 12.59 -5.01 -9.38
CA GLU A 162 13.82 -5.16 -10.14
C GLU A 162 13.56 -5.32 -11.63
N LEU A 163 14.25 -4.54 -12.44
CA LEU A 163 14.49 -4.86 -13.85
C LEU A 163 15.75 -5.73 -13.97
N PRO A 164 15.81 -6.60 -15.00
CA PRO A 164 16.94 -7.54 -15.13
C PRO A 164 18.25 -6.79 -15.34
N TYR A 165 19.27 -7.12 -14.53
CA TYR A 165 20.66 -6.64 -14.62
C TYR A 165 20.89 -5.13 -14.41
N ILE A 166 19.84 -4.28 -14.42
CA ILE A 166 19.96 -2.83 -14.43
C ILE A 166 19.70 -2.22 -13.06
N SER A 167 18.57 -2.56 -12.43
CA SER A 167 18.16 -1.95 -11.17
C SER A 167 18.75 -2.65 -9.95
N LYS A 168 18.86 -1.91 -8.85
CA LYS A 168 19.34 -2.39 -7.53
C LYS A 168 18.39 -1.98 -6.40
N ASN A 169 17.10 -1.89 -6.71
CA ASN A 169 16.09 -1.44 -5.75
C ASN A 169 16.00 -2.35 -4.52
N ALA A 170 16.14 -3.68 -4.70
CA ALA A 170 16.15 -4.63 -3.59
C ALA A 170 17.34 -4.40 -2.65
N VAL A 171 18.53 -4.10 -3.18
CA VAL A 171 19.70 -3.78 -2.35
C VAL A 171 19.45 -2.53 -1.50
N HIS A 172 18.87 -1.48 -2.08
CA HIS A 172 18.55 -0.24 -1.35
C HIS A 172 17.46 -0.45 -0.31
N ALA A 173 16.41 -1.23 -0.62
CA ALA A 173 15.33 -1.52 0.31
C ALA A 173 15.80 -2.41 1.49
N LEU A 174 16.65 -3.39 1.24
CA LEU A 174 17.26 -4.23 2.27
C LEU A 174 18.23 -3.44 3.15
N ASP A 175 19.01 -2.50 2.58
CA ASP A 175 19.85 -1.60 3.36
C ASP A 175 19.02 -0.66 4.24
N ALA A 176 17.89 -0.16 3.73
CA ALA A 176 16.95 0.63 4.52
C ALA A 176 16.38 -0.16 5.71
N ALA A 177 15.94 -1.40 5.49
CA ALA A 177 15.42 -2.27 6.55
C ALA A 177 16.49 -2.65 7.59
N ARG A 178 17.76 -2.76 7.17
CA ARG A 178 18.88 -3.00 8.10
C ARG A 178 19.15 -1.80 9.01
N ARG A 179 18.95 -0.57 8.53
CA ARG A 179 19.24 0.68 9.26
C ARG A 179 18.05 1.20 10.08
N GLU A 180 16.82 0.90 9.65
CA GLU A 180 15.61 1.40 10.29
C GLU A 180 14.73 0.22 10.77
N PRO A 181 14.65 -0.04 12.09
CA PRO A 181 13.91 -1.19 12.64
C PRO A 181 12.41 -1.18 12.34
N LYS A 182 11.81 -0.02 12.07
CA LYS A 182 10.39 0.07 11.68
C LYS A 182 10.13 -0.34 10.24
N VAL A 183 11.19 -0.47 9.44
CA VAL A 183 11.11 -0.84 8.04
C VAL A 183 11.45 -2.31 7.86
N ILE A 184 10.59 -3.04 7.15
CA ILE A 184 10.81 -4.41 6.71
C ILE A 184 10.97 -4.37 5.19
N SER A 185 11.80 -5.22 4.61
CA SER A 185 11.92 -5.29 3.15
C SER A 185 11.54 -6.67 2.62
N PHE A 186 10.81 -6.68 1.52
CA PHE A 186 10.79 -7.80 0.61
C PHE A 186 12.01 -7.73 -0.31
N GLY A 187 12.37 -8.85 -0.88
CA GLY A 187 13.29 -8.92 -2.00
C GLY A 187 12.56 -8.70 -3.33
N SER A 188 13.33 -8.59 -4.39
CA SER A 188 12.83 -8.69 -5.77
C SER A 188 13.92 -9.30 -6.64
N VAL A 189 13.58 -10.37 -7.33
CA VAL A 189 14.45 -11.02 -8.32
C VAL A 189 13.68 -11.10 -9.62
N HIS A 190 14.26 -10.57 -10.70
CA HIS A 190 13.60 -10.67 -11.99
C HIS A 190 13.63 -12.12 -12.49
N PRO A 191 12.49 -12.72 -12.89
CA PRO A 191 12.43 -14.15 -13.22
C PRO A 191 13.35 -14.61 -14.36
N ILE A 192 13.76 -13.69 -15.26
CA ILE A 192 14.62 -14.07 -16.40
C ILE A 192 16.12 -14.13 -16.08
N VAL A 193 16.55 -13.63 -14.92
CA VAL A 193 17.97 -13.67 -14.56
C VAL A 193 18.43 -15.10 -14.24
N ASP A 194 19.72 -15.36 -14.42
CA ASP A 194 20.28 -16.63 -14.08
C ASP A 194 20.41 -16.81 -12.56
N ARG A 195 20.40 -18.06 -12.11
CA ARG A 195 20.57 -18.44 -10.70
C ARG A 195 19.55 -17.78 -9.77
N VAL A 196 18.28 -17.76 -10.20
CA VAL A 196 17.17 -17.16 -9.42
C VAL A 196 17.18 -17.65 -7.97
N GLY A 197 17.34 -18.97 -7.74
CA GLY A 197 17.39 -19.55 -6.40
C GLY A 197 18.51 -18.96 -5.53
N THR A 198 19.73 -18.87 -6.06
CA THR A 198 20.90 -18.29 -5.35
C THR A 198 20.64 -16.82 -4.99
N ARG A 199 20.09 -16.03 -5.94
CA ARG A 199 19.77 -14.61 -5.67
C ARG A 199 18.67 -14.43 -4.61
N LEU A 200 17.70 -15.35 -4.56
CA LEU A 200 16.71 -15.38 -3.49
C LEU A 200 17.36 -15.70 -2.13
N ASP A 201 18.30 -16.68 -2.10
CA ASP A 201 19.04 -17.00 -0.89
C ASP A 201 19.87 -15.81 -0.40
N GLU A 202 20.57 -15.13 -1.29
CA GLU A 202 21.33 -13.91 -0.96
C GLU A 202 20.43 -12.82 -0.35
N GLN A 203 19.25 -12.58 -0.94
CA GLN A 203 18.31 -11.57 -0.41
C GLN A 203 17.66 -12.03 0.90
N ALA A 204 17.33 -13.31 1.04
CA ALA A 204 16.80 -13.84 2.30
C ALA A 204 17.83 -13.75 3.44
N HIS A 205 19.11 -14.06 3.18
CA HIS A 205 20.21 -13.86 4.15
C HIS A 205 20.42 -12.38 4.47
N ALA A 206 20.17 -11.47 3.52
CA ALA A 206 20.19 -10.03 3.75
C ALA A 206 18.95 -9.50 4.49
N GLY A 207 18.00 -10.38 4.87
CA GLY A 207 16.83 -10.02 5.68
C GLY A 207 15.51 -9.85 4.93
N ALA A 208 15.43 -10.23 3.64
CA ALA A 208 14.16 -10.20 2.91
C ALA A 208 13.12 -11.13 3.56
N ARG A 209 11.91 -10.60 3.84
CA ARG A 209 10.81 -11.34 4.45
C ARG A 209 9.77 -11.86 3.44
N GLY A 210 10.00 -11.69 2.18
CA GLY A 210 9.15 -12.11 1.07
C GLY A 210 9.73 -11.62 -0.25
N VAL A 211 8.98 -11.76 -1.34
CA VAL A 211 9.41 -11.35 -2.69
C VAL A 211 8.32 -10.55 -3.36
N LYS A 212 8.67 -9.39 -3.91
CA LYS A 212 7.80 -8.58 -4.78
C LYS A 212 7.98 -8.96 -6.23
N VAL A 213 6.88 -9.20 -6.92
CA VAL A 213 6.82 -9.37 -8.38
C VAL A 213 5.80 -8.40 -8.96
N HIS A 214 6.20 -7.71 -10.03
CA HIS A 214 5.37 -6.73 -10.72
C HIS A 214 5.32 -7.02 -12.22
N PRO A 215 4.38 -7.85 -12.71
CA PRO A 215 4.38 -8.34 -14.09
C PRO A 215 4.38 -7.24 -15.16
N ALA A 216 3.67 -6.12 -14.92
CA ALA A 216 3.62 -5.01 -15.87
C ALA A 216 4.98 -4.30 -16.01
N VAL A 217 5.67 -4.01 -14.90
CA VAL A 217 6.97 -3.31 -14.89
C VAL A 217 8.10 -4.26 -15.30
N GLN A 218 8.07 -5.49 -14.81
CA GLN A 218 9.06 -6.52 -15.13
C GLN A 218 8.84 -7.18 -16.51
N LEU A 219 7.80 -6.78 -17.24
CA LEU A 219 7.49 -7.24 -18.59
C LEU A 219 7.41 -8.77 -18.72
N ILE A 220 6.94 -9.47 -17.70
CA ILE A 220 6.79 -10.92 -17.66
C ILE A 220 5.34 -11.33 -17.41
N MET A 221 4.92 -12.43 -18.03
CA MET A 221 3.60 -13.01 -17.73
C MET A 221 3.65 -13.75 -16.39
N PRO A 222 2.60 -13.66 -15.55
CA PRO A 222 2.55 -14.37 -14.26
C PRO A 222 2.75 -15.89 -14.37
N ASP A 223 2.28 -16.50 -15.43
CA ASP A 223 2.35 -17.93 -15.72
C ASP A 223 3.56 -18.34 -16.59
N HIS A 224 4.48 -17.41 -16.86
CA HIS A 224 5.69 -17.71 -17.62
C HIS A 224 6.54 -18.77 -16.89
N PRO A 225 7.13 -19.77 -17.57
CA PRO A 225 7.88 -20.86 -16.92
C PRO A 225 8.97 -20.40 -15.95
N ARG A 226 9.66 -19.29 -16.24
CA ARG A 226 10.66 -18.71 -15.33
C ARG A 226 10.03 -18.03 -14.11
N ALA A 227 8.83 -17.45 -14.24
CA ALA A 227 8.08 -16.93 -13.11
C ALA A 227 7.58 -18.06 -12.21
N MET A 228 7.08 -19.15 -12.80
CA MET A 228 6.72 -20.39 -12.09
C MET A 228 7.89 -20.95 -11.28
N ALA A 229 9.10 -21.00 -11.88
CA ALA A 229 10.30 -21.42 -11.17
C ALA A 229 10.64 -20.50 -9.99
N LEU A 230 10.51 -19.16 -10.14
CA LEU A 230 10.69 -18.22 -9.04
C LEU A 230 9.70 -18.51 -7.90
N TYR A 231 8.41 -18.70 -8.19
CA TYR A 231 7.40 -18.98 -7.17
C TYR A 231 7.70 -20.28 -6.43
N ARG A 232 8.08 -21.33 -7.14
CA ARG A 232 8.50 -22.63 -6.53
C ARG A 232 9.70 -22.44 -5.59
N HIS A 233 10.69 -21.65 -5.98
CA HIS A 233 11.81 -21.30 -5.12
C HIS A 233 11.39 -20.53 -3.88
N CYS A 234 10.42 -19.62 -4.01
CA CYS A 234 9.86 -18.89 -2.86
C CYS A 234 9.13 -19.83 -1.90
N GLY A 235 8.26 -20.71 -2.41
CA GLY A 235 7.53 -21.69 -1.61
C GLY A 235 8.46 -22.63 -0.85
N ALA A 236 9.56 -23.09 -1.47
CA ALA A 236 10.56 -23.94 -0.82
C ALA A 236 11.29 -23.24 0.34
N ARG A 237 11.25 -21.91 0.41
CA ARG A 237 11.89 -21.05 1.44
C ARG A 237 10.88 -20.41 2.41
N ASN A 238 9.61 -20.73 2.28
CA ASN A 238 8.52 -20.07 3.02
C ASN A 238 8.53 -18.54 2.87
N LEU A 239 8.96 -18.04 1.71
CA LEU A 239 8.91 -16.62 1.38
C LEU A 239 7.58 -16.30 0.68
N PRO A 240 6.70 -15.49 1.26
CA PRO A 240 5.49 -15.05 0.57
C PRO A 240 5.84 -14.22 -0.66
N VAL A 241 5.03 -14.36 -1.71
CA VAL A 241 5.17 -13.58 -2.95
C VAL A 241 4.05 -12.56 -3.02
N LEU A 242 4.37 -11.28 -2.94
CA LEU A 242 3.42 -10.21 -3.17
C LEU A 242 3.44 -9.82 -4.65
N LEU A 243 2.35 -10.10 -5.32
CA LEU A 243 2.14 -9.84 -6.74
C LEU A 243 1.40 -8.52 -6.94
N HIS A 244 1.88 -7.66 -7.83
CA HIS A 244 0.99 -6.63 -8.38
C HIS A 244 -0.09 -7.34 -9.20
N CYS A 245 -1.34 -7.27 -8.79
CA CYS A 245 -2.45 -8.04 -9.33
C CYS A 245 -3.60 -7.15 -9.77
N GLY A 246 -4.09 -7.40 -10.96
CA GLY A 246 -5.18 -6.64 -11.57
C GLY A 246 -4.74 -5.35 -12.26
N PRO A 247 -5.52 -4.90 -13.25
CA PRO A 247 -5.31 -3.63 -13.92
C PRO A 247 -5.71 -2.47 -13.01
N VAL A 248 -4.81 -1.48 -12.87
CA VAL A 248 -5.03 -0.29 -12.02
C VAL A 248 -5.55 0.94 -12.78
N GLY A 249 -5.65 0.86 -14.12
CA GLY A 249 -6.28 1.88 -14.97
C GLY A 249 -5.37 3.00 -15.45
N ILE A 250 -4.10 3.02 -15.03
CA ILE A 250 -3.12 4.05 -15.44
C ILE A 250 -1.97 3.47 -16.27
N GLU A 251 -1.85 2.16 -16.31
CA GLU A 251 -0.82 1.42 -17.04
C GLU A 251 -1.06 1.41 -18.56
N LEU A 252 0.04 1.18 -19.30
CA LEU A 252 -0.03 0.95 -20.74
C LEU A 252 -0.75 -0.39 -21.05
N GLN A 253 -1.28 -0.54 -22.27
CA GLN A 253 -2.00 -1.75 -22.68
C GLN A 253 -1.20 -3.04 -22.49
N SER A 254 0.12 -2.99 -22.73
CA SER A 254 1.02 -4.13 -22.51
C SER A 254 1.12 -4.51 -21.03
N GLY A 255 1.11 -3.54 -20.11
CA GLY A 255 1.03 -3.76 -18.67
C GLY A 255 -0.30 -4.36 -18.26
N ARG A 256 -1.40 -3.77 -18.74
CA ARG A 256 -2.77 -4.23 -18.46
C ARG A 256 -2.97 -5.71 -18.84
N ARG A 257 -2.39 -6.17 -19.96
CA ARG A 257 -2.45 -7.57 -20.37
C ARG A 257 -1.76 -8.51 -19.37
N ARG A 258 -0.65 -8.08 -18.77
CA ARG A 258 0.16 -8.89 -17.84
C ARG A 258 -0.39 -8.91 -16.41
N THR A 259 -1.31 -8.03 -16.08
CA THR A 259 -1.88 -7.91 -14.73
C THR A 259 -3.28 -8.50 -14.60
N GLN A 260 -3.85 -9.09 -15.68
CA GLN A 260 -5.18 -9.70 -15.63
C GLN A 260 -5.24 -10.79 -14.56
N VAL A 261 -6.22 -10.72 -13.67
CA VAL A 261 -6.34 -11.62 -12.51
C VAL A 261 -6.41 -13.09 -12.94
N ALA A 262 -7.06 -13.40 -14.03
CA ALA A 262 -7.15 -14.78 -14.55
C ALA A 262 -5.79 -15.45 -14.80
N LEU A 263 -4.73 -14.66 -15.05
CA LEU A 263 -3.37 -15.18 -15.29
C LEU A 263 -2.68 -15.72 -14.02
N TYR A 264 -3.19 -15.36 -12.86
CA TYR A 264 -2.60 -15.78 -11.58
C TYR A 264 -3.15 -17.12 -11.08
N GLU A 265 -4.26 -17.62 -11.64
CA GLU A 265 -4.85 -18.88 -11.20
C GLU A 265 -3.91 -20.05 -11.41
N LYS A 266 -3.26 -20.14 -12.59
CA LYS A 266 -2.31 -21.21 -12.87
C LYS A 266 -1.13 -21.25 -11.87
N PRO A 267 -0.38 -20.15 -11.63
CA PRO A 267 0.65 -20.12 -10.59
C PRO A 267 0.13 -20.53 -9.20
N ILE A 268 -1.02 -20.05 -8.81
CA ILE A 268 -1.63 -20.34 -7.51
C ILE A 268 -1.95 -21.83 -7.35
N ALA A 269 -2.54 -22.43 -8.37
CA ALA A 269 -2.93 -23.84 -8.36
C ALA A 269 -1.72 -24.79 -8.44
N GLU A 270 -0.73 -24.47 -9.27
CA GLU A 270 0.44 -25.34 -9.51
C GLU A 270 1.52 -25.22 -8.43
N GLU A 271 1.55 -24.11 -7.66
CA GLU A 271 2.52 -23.88 -6.59
C GLU A 271 1.84 -23.74 -5.20
N PRO A 272 1.15 -24.79 -4.71
CA PRO A 272 0.33 -24.70 -3.49
C PRO A 272 1.13 -24.45 -2.20
N ARG A 273 2.46 -24.68 -2.24
CA ARG A 273 3.35 -24.37 -1.10
C ARG A 273 3.76 -22.91 -1.05
N THR A 274 3.50 -22.14 -2.09
CA THR A 274 3.83 -20.72 -2.18
C THR A 274 2.66 -19.90 -1.66
N THR A 275 2.89 -19.05 -0.69
CA THR A 275 1.90 -18.05 -0.26
C THR A 275 1.90 -16.89 -1.24
N PHE A 276 0.76 -16.67 -1.90
CA PHE A 276 0.56 -15.54 -2.81
C PHE A 276 -0.25 -14.45 -2.14
N VAL A 277 0.28 -13.23 -2.10
CA VAL A 277 -0.43 -12.04 -1.68
C VAL A 277 -0.81 -11.26 -2.94
N LEU A 278 -2.10 -11.19 -3.25
CA LEU A 278 -2.59 -10.44 -4.40
C LEU A 278 -2.68 -8.97 -4.03
N GLY A 279 -1.69 -8.19 -4.45
CA GLY A 279 -1.62 -6.76 -4.24
C GLY A 279 -2.81 -6.05 -4.87
N HIS A 280 -3.27 -4.98 -4.22
CA HIS A 280 -4.45 -4.23 -4.59
C HIS A 280 -5.75 -5.09 -4.64
N ALA A 281 -5.74 -6.28 -4.02
CA ALA A 281 -6.84 -7.24 -4.08
C ALA A 281 -7.43 -7.37 -5.50
N GLY A 282 -6.56 -7.45 -6.52
CA GLY A 282 -6.98 -7.53 -7.92
C GLY A 282 -7.39 -6.21 -8.57
N ALA A 283 -7.15 -5.08 -7.91
CA ALA A 283 -7.42 -3.73 -8.43
C ALA A 283 -8.84 -3.59 -9.03
N LEU A 284 -8.97 -3.24 -10.32
CA LEU A 284 -10.28 -3.11 -10.99
C LEU A 284 -10.97 -4.46 -11.29
N GLN A 285 -10.34 -5.58 -10.96
CA GLN A 285 -10.87 -6.95 -11.09
C GLN A 285 -11.01 -7.63 -9.71
N MET A 286 -11.40 -6.88 -8.69
CA MET A 286 -11.48 -7.32 -7.29
C MET A 286 -12.29 -8.61 -7.12
N GLU A 287 -13.43 -8.74 -7.74
CA GLU A 287 -14.29 -9.94 -7.63
C GLU A 287 -13.56 -11.23 -8.08
N GLN A 288 -12.74 -11.15 -9.14
CA GLN A 288 -11.95 -12.29 -9.61
C GLN A 288 -10.86 -12.66 -8.60
N ALA A 289 -10.18 -11.67 -7.99
CA ALA A 289 -9.17 -11.92 -6.98
C ALA A 289 -9.78 -12.48 -5.69
N LEU A 290 -10.93 -12.00 -5.30
CA LEU A 290 -11.70 -12.51 -4.16
C LEU A 290 -12.12 -13.97 -4.39
N ASP A 291 -12.58 -14.31 -5.60
CA ASP A 291 -12.90 -15.68 -5.98
C ASP A 291 -11.67 -16.61 -5.86
N LEU A 292 -10.52 -16.19 -6.34
CA LEU A 292 -9.27 -16.93 -6.14
C LEU A 292 -8.93 -17.13 -4.66
N ALA A 293 -9.09 -16.08 -3.84
CA ALA A 293 -8.81 -16.16 -2.39
C ALA A 293 -9.79 -17.09 -1.66
N CYS A 294 -11.03 -17.19 -2.12
CA CYS A 294 -12.01 -18.13 -1.57
C CYS A 294 -11.71 -19.60 -1.96
N ARG A 295 -11.22 -19.83 -3.19
CA ARG A 295 -10.95 -21.18 -3.70
C ARG A 295 -9.61 -21.75 -3.27
N TYR A 296 -8.59 -20.90 -3.07
CA TYR A 296 -7.22 -21.35 -2.83
C TYR A 296 -6.71 -20.91 -1.45
N PRO A 297 -6.32 -21.84 -0.55
CA PRO A 297 -5.90 -21.51 0.80
C PRO A 297 -4.55 -20.79 0.88
N ASN A 298 -3.73 -20.84 -0.16
CA ASN A 298 -2.45 -20.16 -0.27
C ASN A 298 -2.54 -18.72 -0.81
N VAL A 299 -3.76 -18.19 -0.98
CA VAL A 299 -3.99 -16.82 -1.47
C VAL A 299 -4.39 -15.89 -0.34
N TRP A 300 -3.76 -14.72 -0.31
CA TRP A 300 -4.04 -13.60 0.57
C TRP A 300 -4.41 -12.36 -0.27
N LEU A 301 -5.19 -11.46 0.30
CA LEU A 301 -5.59 -10.19 -0.33
C LEU A 301 -4.95 -9.01 0.41
N GLU A 302 -4.31 -8.11 -0.33
CA GLU A 302 -3.78 -6.85 0.18
C GLU A 302 -4.64 -5.69 -0.36
N LEU A 303 -5.10 -4.79 0.53
CA LEU A 303 -6.25 -3.89 0.29
C LEU A 303 -5.91 -2.56 -0.38
N SER A 304 -4.65 -2.24 -0.69
CA SER A 304 -4.29 -0.92 -1.22
C SER A 304 -5.09 -0.56 -2.48
N GLY A 305 -5.46 0.70 -2.58
CA GLY A 305 -6.19 1.24 -3.72
C GLY A 305 -7.69 0.91 -3.78
N GLN A 306 -8.19 -0.08 -3.03
CA GLN A 306 -9.58 -0.50 -3.12
C GLN A 306 -10.57 0.57 -2.64
N SER A 307 -11.79 0.58 -3.22
CA SER A 307 -12.90 1.40 -2.73
C SER A 307 -13.41 0.90 -1.37
N LEU A 308 -14.08 1.76 -0.61
CA LEU A 308 -14.67 1.37 0.67
C LEU A 308 -15.72 0.25 0.50
N ALA A 309 -16.51 0.29 -0.56
CA ALA A 309 -17.47 -0.76 -0.88
C ALA A 309 -16.76 -2.10 -1.11
N ASN A 310 -15.68 -2.10 -1.90
CA ASN A 310 -14.90 -3.31 -2.14
C ASN A 310 -14.20 -3.83 -0.87
N VAL A 311 -13.66 -2.93 -0.02
CA VAL A 311 -13.09 -3.33 1.27
C VAL A 311 -14.14 -4.04 2.12
N ARG A 312 -15.37 -3.51 2.21
CA ARG A 312 -16.49 -4.18 2.93
C ARG A 312 -16.77 -5.55 2.36
N THR A 313 -16.94 -5.66 1.04
CA THR A 313 -17.21 -6.95 0.37
C THR A 313 -16.11 -7.97 0.63
N ILE A 314 -14.84 -7.56 0.56
CA ILE A 314 -13.70 -8.44 0.86
C ILE A 314 -13.77 -8.93 2.31
N LEU A 315 -14.01 -8.01 3.27
CA LEU A 315 -14.06 -8.35 4.70
C LEU A 315 -15.30 -9.15 5.10
N GLU A 316 -16.31 -9.22 4.27
CA GLU A 316 -17.51 -10.05 4.46
C GLU A 316 -17.34 -11.45 3.86
N ARG A 317 -16.62 -11.60 2.75
CA ARG A 317 -16.59 -12.83 1.97
C ARG A 317 -15.28 -13.60 2.01
N ALA A 318 -14.15 -12.89 2.20
CA ALA A 318 -12.84 -13.55 2.29
C ALA A 318 -12.63 -14.17 3.68
N ASP A 319 -11.69 -15.12 3.75
CA ASP A 319 -11.18 -15.60 5.03
C ASP A 319 -10.52 -14.43 5.79
N PRO A 320 -11.04 -14.03 6.96
CA PRO A 320 -10.54 -12.88 7.72
C PRO A 320 -9.08 -13.04 8.19
N GLU A 321 -8.54 -14.26 8.15
CA GLU A 321 -7.14 -14.53 8.50
C GLU A 321 -6.16 -14.23 7.35
N ARG A 322 -6.65 -13.99 6.13
CA ARG A 322 -5.85 -13.85 4.92
C ARG A 322 -6.06 -12.52 4.21
N VAL A 323 -6.50 -11.50 4.94
CA VAL A 323 -6.61 -10.13 4.44
C VAL A 323 -5.65 -9.24 5.20
N VAL A 324 -4.86 -8.42 4.50
CA VAL A 324 -3.89 -7.50 5.07
C VAL A 324 -4.08 -6.08 4.55
N TYR A 325 -3.80 -5.11 5.41
CA TYR A 325 -3.73 -3.71 5.04
C TYR A 325 -2.45 -3.41 4.26
N GLY A 326 -2.54 -2.53 3.28
CA GLY A 326 -1.45 -1.87 2.60
C GLY A 326 -1.91 -0.52 2.05
N SER A 327 -1.00 0.42 1.90
CA SER A 327 -1.30 1.77 1.46
C SER A 327 -0.99 2.03 -0.01
N ASP A 328 0.05 1.39 -0.53
CA ASP A 328 0.74 1.74 -1.77
C ASP A 328 1.42 3.13 -1.69
N CYS A 329 1.86 3.54 -0.47
CA CYS A 329 2.68 4.74 -0.28
C CYS A 329 3.97 4.63 -1.12
N PRO A 330 4.39 5.69 -1.82
CA PRO A 330 3.91 7.07 -1.85
C PRO A 330 2.87 7.38 -2.94
N PHE A 331 2.26 6.37 -3.58
CA PHE A 331 1.17 6.63 -4.53
C PHE A 331 0.00 7.31 -3.84
N TYR A 332 -0.32 6.87 -2.63
CA TYR A 332 -1.34 7.46 -1.76
C TYR A 332 -0.79 7.65 -0.35
N HIS A 333 -1.34 8.63 0.36
CA HIS A 333 -1.07 8.79 1.79
C HIS A 333 -1.62 7.60 2.57
N GLN A 334 -0.84 7.06 3.52
CA GLN A 334 -1.16 5.84 4.28
C GLN A 334 -2.50 5.94 5.03
N ALA A 335 -2.89 7.12 5.52
CA ALA A 335 -4.15 7.34 6.23
C ALA A 335 -5.40 6.99 5.42
N ILE A 336 -5.35 7.08 4.08
CA ILE A 336 -6.49 6.79 3.20
C ILE A 336 -6.94 5.34 3.33
N GLY A 337 -6.00 4.41 3.28
CA GLY A 337 -6.30 2.98 3.46
C GLY A 337 -6.71 2.64 4.88
N ILE A 338 -6.03 3.22 5.89
CA ILE A 338 -6.40 3.06 7.31
C ILE A 338 -7.86 3.51 7.53
N ALA A 339 -8.23 4.71 7.06
CA ALA A 339 -9.59 5.23 7.20
C ALA A 339 -10.64 4.27 6.62
N LYS A 340 -10.39 3.70 5.43
CA LYS A 340 -11.31 2.74 4.81
C LYS A 340 -11.46 1.47 5.64
N VAL A 341 -10.38 0.93 6.19
CA VAL A 341 -10.44 -0.25 7.07
C VAL A 341 -11.19 0.08 8.36
N LEU A 342 -10.93 1.24 8.99
CA LEU A 342 -11.63 1.67 10.20
C LEU A 342 -13.13 1.81 9.95
N MET A 343 -13.53 2.46 8.85
CA MET A 343 -14.93 2.60 8.46
C MET A 343 -15.61 1.27 8.11
N ALA A 344 -14.89 0.35 7.49
CA ALA A 344 -15.40 -0.97 7.14
C ALA A 344 -15.52 -1.91 8.35
N THR A 345 -14.87 -1.60 9.46
CA THR A 345 -14.79 -2.44 10.66
C THR A 345 -15.40 -1.79 11.90
N VAL A 346 -16.27 -0.79 11.75
CA VAL A 346 -17.01 -0.21 12.88
C VAL A 346 -17.79 -1.31 13.61
N GLY A 347 -17.62 -1.41 14.94
CA GLY A 347 -18.21 -2.47 15.76
C GLY A 347 -17.62 -3.88 15.53
N ARG A 348 -16.51 -3.98 14.81
CA ARG A 348 -15.81 -5.26 14.54
C ARG A 348 -14.30 -5.11 14.85
N GLU A 349 -13.97 -4.66 16.06
CA GLU A 349 -12.59 -4.32 16.48
C GLU A 349 -11.62 -5.51 16.34
N HIS A 350 -12.12 -6.73 16.60
CA HIS A 350 -11.32 -7.95 16.41
C HIS A 350 -10.92 -8.15 14.93
N LEU A 351 -11.84 -7.91 13.98
CA LEU A 351 -11.53 -7.96 12.55
C LEU A 351 -10.58 -6.86 12.14
N ARG A 352 -10.76 -5.65 12.69
CA ARG A 352 -9.85 -4.51 12.51
C ARG A 352 -8.42 -4.88 12.90
N ALA A 353 -8.23 -5.43 14.10
CA ALA A 353 -6.92 -5.85 14.60
C ALA A 353 -6.27 -6.92 13.72
N LYS A 354 -7.05 -7.87 13.17
CA LYS A 354 -6.54 -8.84 12.20
C LYS A 354 -6.00 -8.17 10.95
N VAL A 355 -6.80 -7.33 10.33
CA VAL A 355 -6.47 -6.71 9.04
C VAL A 355 -5.32 -5.71 9.16
N LEU A 356 -5.33 -4.87 10.20
CA LEU A 356 -4.33 -3.82 10.37
C LEU A 356 -3.00 -4.36 10.92
N TYR A 357 -2.99 -5.49 11.66
CA TYR A 357 -1.79 -5.91 12.34
C TYR A 357 -1.56 -7.42 12.36
N GLN A 358 -2.50 -8.22 12.93
CA GLN A 358 -2.22 -9.61 13.32
C GLN A 358 -1.87 -10.51 12.14
N ASN A 359 -2.59 -10.36 11.03
CA ASN A 359 -2.37 -11.14 9.82
C ASN A 359 -1.01 -10.85 9.19
N ALA A 360 -0.65 -9.57 9.07
CA ALA A 360 0.65 -9.15 8.58
C ALA A 360 1.79 -9.64 9.49
N ALA A 361 1.63 -9.50 10.82
CA ALA A 361 2.60 -9.98 11.80
C ALA A 361 2.82 -11.49 11.68
N ARG A 362 1.75 -12.27 11.47
CA ARG A 362 1.84 -13.73 11.24
C ARG A 362 2.55 -14.04 9.92
N LEU A 363 2.16 -13.38 8.82
CA LEU A 363 2.75 -13.59 7.50
C LEU A 363 4.25 -13.27 7.47
N LEU A 364 4.67 -12.26 8.22
CA LEU A 364 6.07 -11.80 8.31
C LEU A 364 6.89 -12.54 9.38
N GLY A 365 6.27 -13.44 10.16
CA GLY A 365 6.94 -14.13 11.24
C GLY A 365 7.37 -13.21 12.41
N LEU A 366 6.62 -12.12 12.65
CA LEU A 366 6.88 -11.15 13.73
C LEU A 366 6.23 -11.53 15.08
N GLN A 367 5.45 -12.62 15.13
CA GLN A 367 4.86 -13.07 16.38
C GLN A 367 6.00 -13.51 17.31
N ARG A 368 6.07 -12.90 18.48
CA ARG A 368 7.00 -13.33 19.55
C ARG A 368 6.79 -14.81 19.81
N SER A 369 7.86 -15.58 19.71
CA SER A 369 7.90 -16.92 20.31
C SER A 369 7.44 -16.81 21.75
N ARG A 370 6.26 -17.35 22.10
CA ARG A 370 5.82 -17.52 23.48
C ARG A 370 6.62 -18.66 24.15
N HIS A 371 7.95 -18.61 24.04
CA HIS A 371 8.84 -19.55 24.73
C HIS A 371 10.03 -18.72 25.21
N ASN A 372 9.84 -18.13 26.40
CA ASN A 372 10.81 -17.86 27.44
C ASN A 372 10.17 -16.87 28.45
N ALA A 373 9.34 -17.41 29.32
CA ALA A 373 9.05 -16.89 30.65
C ALA A 373 9.04 -18.07 31.61
#